data_4f612563b6e2ed80c41bf21e11825b16
#
_entry.id   4f612563b6e2ed80c41bf21e11825b16
#
_cell.length_a   1.000
_cell.length_b   1.000
_cell.length_c   1.000
_cell.angle_alpha   90.00
_cell.angle_beta   90.00
_cell.angle_gamma   90.00
#
_symmetry.space_group_name_H-M   'P 1'
#
loop_
_entity.id
_entity.type
_entity.pdbx_description
1 polymer ?
#
loop_
_entity_poly.entity_id
_entity_poly.type
_entity_poly.pdbx_seq_one_letter_code
_entity_poly.pdbx_strand_id
1 'polypeptide(L)'
;MKKHLSSAPSIRVRRRRGHAPSERKTAIAAILVICAVIIAVSAALCCKAGFPACSAQRTPPPQNTFVPTSASLTTSTPEPTSASLSTATPAPYTFVSVSVSDAAEGQLALVNFEHGFPAADSTDVVPVTAAGSLLTERNDLSLAQPALSALSALAEAFSERTGGDRLLLTSAYRTLEYQQGVYDDYAAAYGQAAADAYVAAPGTSEHHTGLAADLSSMSKDGERVTLPNHPQFEWLKVHCADYGFILRYPPEKENITHVAYEPWHFRYIGKENAAAVRALGITFEEYIEYLRGFTPETKLLHVPSLSAAKLEDLGSAEFSALPDSGYVIYFVPTDENAGTESVNIPVPAQCRSYFISGSNDGGFIVTAEL
;
A
#
# COMPACT_ATOMS: atom_id res chain seq x y z
N MET A 1 34.80 20.98 -81.85
CA MET A 1 34.52 19.75 -81.07
C MET A 1 33.74 20.15 -79.83
N LYS A 2 32.41 19.93 -79.84
CA LYS A 2 31.50 20.21 -78.72
C LYS A 2 31.20 18.92 -78.02
N LYS A 3 31.49 18.82 -76.73
CA LYS A 3 31.15 17.66 -75.87
C LYS A 3 29.73 17.91 -75.28
N HIS A 4 28.84 16.92 -75.52
CA HIS A 4 27.54 16.83 -74.92
C HIS A 4 27.67 16.46 -73.41
N LEU A 5 27.03 17.23 -72.54
CA LEU A 5 26.76 16.86 -71.14
C LEU A 5 25.36 16.29 -71.07
N SER A 6 25.26 15.03 -70.61
CA SER A 6 24.04 14.27 -70.38
C SER A 6 23.44 14.73 -69.02
N SER A 7 22.17 15.08 -69.04
CA SER A 7 21.39 15.41 -67.81
C SER A 7 20.87 14.16 -67.14
N ALA A 8 21.15 14.02 -65.83
CA ALA A 8 20.59 12.98 -65.00
C ALA A 8 19.16 13.32 -64.53
N PRO A 9 18.27 12.32 -64.33
CA PRO A 9 16.89 12.55 -63.93
C PRO A 9 16.72 12.86 -62.43
N SER A 10 15.95 13.88 -62.12
CA SER A 10 15.57 14.31 -60.78
C SER A 10 14.58 13.32 -60.14
N ILE A 11 14.96 12.67 -59.03
CA ILE A 11 14.08 11.84 -58.20
C ILE A 11 13.19 12.78 -57.34
N ARG A 12 11.88 12.80 -57.64
CA ARG A 12 10.86 13.46 -56.77
C ARG A 12 10.65 12.58 -55.51
N VAL A 13 11.15 13.00 -54.37
CA VAL A 13 10.81 12.45 -53.08
C VAL A 13 9.40 12.89 -52.69
N ARG A 14 8.49 11.93 -52.68
CA ARG A 14 7.09 12.11 -52.20
C ARG A 14 7.11 12.27 -50.68
N ARG A 15 6.94 13.47 -50.14
CA ARG A 15 6.71 13.72 -48.71
C ARG A 15 5.44 12.98 -48.31
N ARG A 16 5.59 11.95 -47.45
CA ARG A 16 4.47 11.37 -46.69
C ARG A 16 3.96 12.45 -45.74
N ARG A 17 2.70 12.79 -45.84
CA ARG A 17 1.98 13.64 -44.88
C ARG A 17 1.98 12.86 -43.54
N GLY A 18 2.64 13.42 -42.52
CA GLY A 18 2.57 12.93 -41.16
C GLY A 18 1.14 13.07 -40.64
N HIS A 19 0.64 12.03 -40.00
CA HIS A 19 -0.62 12.05 -39.27
C HIS A 19 -0.52 13.05 -38.12
N ALA A 20 -1.56 13.82 -37.95
CA ALA A 20 -1.65 14.91 -36.98
C ALA A 20 -1.62 14.36 -35.52
N PRO A 21 -0.92 15.02 -34.59
CA PRO A 21 -0.85 14.62 -33.19
C PRO A 21 -2.04 15.12 -32.35
N SER A 22 -3.24 15.28 -32.94
CA SER A 22 -4.38 15.91 -32.24
C SER A 22 -5.22 14.95 -31.40
N GLU A 23 -5.35 13.70 -31.77
CA GLU A 23 -6.26 12.76 -31.07
C GLU A 23 -5.73 12.31 -29.70
N ARG A 24 -4.41 12.07 -29.57
CA ARG A 24 -3.82 11.69 -28.27
C ARG A 24 -3.85 12.83 -27.24
N LYS A 25 -3.63 14.06 -27.68
CA LYS A 25 -3.70 15.23 -26.79
C LYS A 25 -5.13 15.52 -26.33
N THR A 26 -6.11 15.25 -27.18
CA THR A 26 -7.53 15.41 -26.83
C THR A 26 -8.00 14.32 -25.85
N ALA A 27 -7.54 13.09 -25.99
CA ALA A 27 -7.84 12.00 -25.05
C ALA A 27 -7.21 12.23 -23.66
N ILE A 28 -5.95 12.67 -23.60
CA ILE A 28 -5.26 12.98 -22.33
C ILE A 28 -5.91 14.19 -21.65
N ALA A 29 -6.29 15.23 -22.41
CA ALA A 29 -7.00 16.37 -21.85
C ALA A 29 -8.40 16.00 -21.35
N ALA A 30 -9.11 15.06 -22.00
CA ALA A 30 -10.41 14.55 -21.55
C ALA A 30 -10.27 13.75 -20.23
N ILE A 31 -9.26 12.91 -20.10
CA ILE A 31 -9.00 12.13 -18.87
C ILE A 31 -8.67 13.07 -17.71
N LEU A 32 -7.84 14.09 -17.92
CA LEU A 32 -7.49 15.07 -16.87
C LEU A 32 -8.71 15.91 -16.43
N VAL A 33 -9.61 16.25 -17.34
CA VAL A 33 -10.85 16.96 -17.02
C VAL A 33 -11.81 16.04 -16.25
N ILE A 34 -11.90 14.76 -16.59
CA ILE A 34 -12.73 13.77 -15.87
C ILE A 34 -12.22 13.58 -14.43
N CYS A 35 -10.92 13.46 -14.23
CA CYS A 35 -10.33 13.37 -12.89
C CYS A 35 -10.57 14.64 -12.05
N ALA A 36 -10.45 15.83 -12.64
CA ALA A 36 -10.74 17.08 -11.95
C ALA A 36 -12.23 17.23 -11.60
N VAL A 37 -13.14 16.68 -12.43
CA VAL A 37 -14.59 16.68 -12.19
C VAL A 37 -14.96 15.70 -11.07
N ILE A 38 -14.31 14.52 -10.97
CA ILE A 38 -14.53 13.56 -9.87
C ILE A 38 -14.20 14.23 -8.53
N ILE A 39 -13.08 14.94 -8.44
CA ILE A 39 -12.68 15.68 -7.25
C ILE A 39 -13.68 16.81 -6.93
N ALA A 40 -14.14 17.55 -7.94
CA ALA A 40 -15.07 18.65 -7.75
C ALA A 40 -16.49 18.22 -7.41
N VAL A 41 -16.97 17.07 -7.94
CA VAL A 41 -18.30 16.52 -7.64
C VAL A 41 -18.34 15.96 -6.22
N SER A 42 -17.29 15.28 -5.76
CA SER A 42 -17.21 14.82 -4.36
C SER A 42 -17.26 15.99 -3.37
N ALA A 43 -16.64 17.11 -3.68
CA ALA A 43 -16.69 18.32 -2.85
C ALA A 43 -18.04 19.05 -2.90
N ALA A 44 -18.70 19.09 -4.06
CA ALA A 44 -19.97 19.80 -4.23
C ALA A 44 -21.18 19.07 -3.66
N LEU A 45 -21.14 17.71 -3.61
CA LEU A 45 -22.23 16.91 -3.04
C LEU A 45 -22.23 16.92 -1.50
N CYS A 46 -21.05 16.95 -0.85
CA CYS A 46 -20.97 17.14 0.60
C CYS A 46 -21.59 18.46 1.09
N CYS A 47 -21.57 19.51 0.27
CA CYS A 47 -22.19 20.80 0.62
C CYS A 47 -23.72 20.80 0.51
N LYS A 48 -24.34 19.85 -0.20
CA LYS A 48 -25.80 19.81 -0.41
C LYS A 48 -26.53 18.83 0.50
N ALA A 49 -25.87 17.81 1.00
CA ALA A 49 -26.45 16.89 1.99
C ALA A 49 -26.20 17.46 3.40
N GLY A 50 -27.12 18.29 3.87
CA GLY A 50 -27.17 18.73 5.26
C GLY A 50 -27.48 17.55 6.17
N PHE A 51 -26.50 16.81 6.62
CA PHE A 51 -26.66 15.77 7.63
C PHE A 51 -26.80 16.42 9.00
N PRO A 52 -27.85 16.05 9.79
CA PRO A 52 -27.96 16.49 11.17
C PRO A 52 -26.81 15.85 11.99
N ALA A 53 -26.11 16.67 12.76
CA ALA A 53 -25.11 16.24 13.72
C ALA A 53 -25.75 15.28 14.73
N CYS A 54 -25.46 14.00 14.64
CA CYS A 54 -25.86 13.00 15.62
C CYS A 54 -24.85 13.01 16.76
N SER A 55 -25.18 13.72 17.84
CA SER A 55 -24.43 13.66 19.11
C SER A 55 -24.80 12.36 19.83
N ALA A 56 -24.11 11.28 19.57
CA ALA A 56 -24.16 10.08 20.38
C ALA A 56 -23.05 10.17 21.46
N GLN A 57 -23.46 10.47 22.68
CA GLN A 57 -22.63 10.28 23.86
C GLN A 57 -22.34 8.78 24.04
N ARG A 58 -21.12 8.38 23.76
CA ARG A 58 -20.60 7.04 24.10
C ARG A 58 -20.15 7.05 25.55
N THR A 59 -20.82 6.28 26.40
CA THR A 59 -20.30 5.87 27.70
C THR A 59 -19.13 4.92 27.52
N PRO A 60 -18.01 5.09 28.28
CA PRO A 60 -16.88 4.20 28.18
C PRO A 60 -17.23 2.80 28.71
N PRO A 61 -16.64 1.72 28.12
CA PRO A 61 -16.82 0.36 28.61
C PRO A 61 -16.17 0.17 29.99
N PRO A 62 -16.68 -0.77 30.82
CA PRO A 62 -16.14 -1.00 32.16
C PRO A 62 -14.72 -1.59 32.10
N GLN A 63 -13.84 -1.03 32.91
CA GLN A 63 -12.49 -1.54 33.09
C GLN A 63 -12.55 -2.87 33.86
N ASN A 64 -12.10 -3.95 33.22
CA ASN A 64 -11.84 -5.23 33.89
C ASN A 64 -10.53 -5.14 34.68
N THR A 65 -10.67 -5.02 36.00
CA THR A 65 -9.56 -5.17 36.95
C THR A 65 -9.27 -6.66 37.14
N PHE A 66 -8.14 -7.13 36.61
CA PHE A 66 -7.60 -8.43 36.93
C PHE A 66 -7.05 -8.46 38.37
N VAL A 67 -7.63 -9.27 39.22
CA VAL A 67 -7.11 -9.61 40.54
C VAL A 67 -6.22 -10.86 40.40
N PRO A 68 -4.94 -10.84 40.80
CA PRO A 68 -4.10 -12.02 40.74
C PRO A 68 -4.47 -12.98 41.90
N THR A 69 -4.93 -14.16 41.56
CA THR A 69 -5.11 -15.25 42.54
C THR A 69 -3.77 -15.94 42.76
N SER A 70 -3.24 -15.82 43.98
CA SER A 70 -2.05 -16.52 44.42
C SER A 70 -2.38 -18.02 44.65
N ALA A 71 -1.84 -18.91 43.84
CA ALA A 71 -1.85 -20.33 44.08
C ALA A 71 -0.57 -20.75 44.84
N SER A 72 -0.72 -21.30 46.04
CA SER A 72 0.35 -21.89 46.84
C SER A 72 0.92 -23.14 46.15
N LEU A 73 2.20 -23.10 45.83
CA LEU A 73 2.96 -24.27 45.36
C LEU A 73 3.48 -25.08 46.58
N THR A 74 3.00 -26.28 46.72
CA THR A 74 3.60 -27.29 47.59
C THR A 74 4.84 -27.89 46.93
N THR A 75 5.98 -27.69 47.57
CA THR A 75 7.28 -28.22 47.17
C THR A 75 7.35 -29.73 47.46
N SER A 76 7.47 -30.53 46.39
CA SER A 76 8.01 -31.92 46.51
C SER A 76 9.33 -31.94 45.75
N THR A 77 10.41 -32.19 46.48
CA THR A 77 11.77 -32.34 45.95
C THR A 77 11.92 -33.72 45.31
N PRO A 78 12.24 -33.87 44.04
CA PRO A 78 12.75 -35.10 43.49
C PRO A 78 14.29 -35.11 43.49
N GLU A 79 14.83 -36.26 43.83
CA GLU A 79 16.23 -36.67 43.81
C GLU A 79 16.88 -36.43 42.41
N PRO A 80 18.17 -36.05 42.33
CA PRO A 80 18.81 -35.71 41.05
C PRO A 80 19.13 -36.95 40.24
N THR A 81 18.31 -37.28 39.28
CA THR A 81 18.69 -38.20 38.19
C THR A 81 19.61 -37.45 37.24
N SER A 82 20.81 -37.96 37.09
CA SER A 82 21.85 -37.46 36.19
C SER A 82 21.37 -37.62 34.74
N ALA A 83 20.66 -36.58 34.22
CA ALA A 83 20.31 -36.49 32.81
C ALA A 83 21.48 -35.86 32.07
N SER A 84 22.06 -36.63 31.15
CA SER A 84 23.00 -36.15 30.13
C SER A 84 22.43 -34.89 29.48
N LEU A 85 23.10 -33.72 29.64
CA LEU A 85 22.78 -32.52 28.91
C LEU A 85 23.10 -32.78 27.43
N SER A 86 22.08 -33.17 26.67
CA SER A 86 22.09 -32.99 25.24
C SER A 86 22.02 -31.47 25.00
N THR A 87 23.13 -30.88 24.58
CA THR A 87 23.19 -29.52 24.09
C THR A 87 22.49 -29.50 22.73
N ALA A 88 21.15 -29.54 22.73
CA ALA A 88 20.37 -29.28 21.55
C ALA A 88 20.66 -27.80 21.13
N THR A 89 21.22 -27.62 19.95
CA THR A 89 21.32 -26.29 19.33
C THR A 89 19.92 -25.70 19.37
N PRO A 90 19.73 -24.47 19.89
CA PRO A 90 18.42 -23.84 19.88
C PRO A 90 17.85 -23.82 18.46
N ALA A 91 16.57 -24.09 18.32
CA ALA A 91 15.93 -23.98 17.02
C ALA A 91 16.12 -22.57 16.47
N PRO A 92 16.41 -22.39 15.18
CA PRO A 92 16.69 -21.09 14.59
C PRO A 92 15.44 -20.19 14.52
N TYR A 93 14.28 -20.70 14.90
CA TYR A 93 12.99 -20.00 14.90
C TYR A 93 12.13 -20.38 16.11
N THR A 94 11.19 -19.48 16.41
CA THR A 94 10.06 -19.72 17.32
C THR A 94 8.76 -19.74 16.52
N PHE A 95 7.71 -20.33 17.08
CA PHE A 95 6.39 -20.32 16.43
C PHE A 95 5.47 -19.31 17.08
N VAL A 96 4.72 -18.57 16.23
CA VAL A 96 3.62 -17.68 16.62
C VAL A 96 2.33 -18.25 16.06
N SER A 97 1.37 -18.54 16.92
CA SER A 97 0.05 -19.01 16.50
C SER A 97 -0.82 -17.81 16.10
N VAL A 98 -1.34 -17.82 14.89
CA VAL A 98 -2.26 -16.79 14.36
C VAL A 98 -3.54 -17.45 13.86
N SER A 99 -4.67 -16.74 13.91
CA SER A 99 -5.92 -17.26 13.36
C SER A 99 -5.86 -17.28 11.83
N VAL A 100 -6.40 -18.32 11.20
CA VAL A 100 -6.51 -18.39 9.73
C VAL A 100 -7.41 -17.28 9.18
N SER A 101 -8.41 -16.83 9.97
CA SER A 101 -9.25 -15.69 9.58
C SER A 101 -8.47 -14.39 9.35
N ASP A 102 -7.35 -14.22 10.09
CA ASP A 102 -6.52 -13.02 9.98
C ASP A 102 -5.73 -12.94 8.65
N ALA A 103 -5.72 -14.04 7.87
CA ALA A 103 -5.07 -14.06 6.57
C ALA A 103 -5.72 -13.11 5.53
N ALA A 104 -6.97 -12.73 5.75
CA ALA A 104 -7.69 -11.79 4.89
C ALA A 104 -7.45 -10.31 5.23
N GLU A 105 -6.73 -10.03 6.34
CA GLU A 105 -6.58 -8.69 6.89
C GLU A 105 -5.11 -8.32 7.12
N GLY A 106 -4.87 -7.05 7.34
CA GLY A 106 -3.55 -6.55 7.72
C GLY A 106 -2.95 -5.56 6.72
N GLN A 107 -1.75 -5.12 7.05
CA GLN A 107 -1.04 -4.06 6.31
C GLN A 107 -0.70 -4.48 4.86
N LEU A 108 -0.46 -5.78 4.63
CA LEU A 108 -0.11 -6.34 3.33
C LEU A 108 -1.28 -7.06 2.65
N ALA A 109 -2.51 -6.87 3.15
CA ALA A 109 -3.70 -7.41 2.50
C ALA A 109 -3.86 -6.79 1.10
N LEU A 110 -3.84 -7.64 0.08
CA LEU A 110 -4.15 -7.26 -1.29
C LEU A 110 -5.65 -6.99 -1.41
N VAL A 111 -6.01 -5.81 -1.87
CA VAL A 111 -7.40 -5.43 -2.08
C VAL A 111 -7.54 -4.90 -3.50
N ASN A 112 -8.35 -5.57 -4.30
CA ASN A 112 -8.66 -5.21 -5.67
C ASN A 112 -9.97 -5.89 -6.10
N PHE A 113 -10.30 -5.88 -7.37
CA PHE A 113 -11.56 -6.46 -7.89
C PHE A 113 -11.68 -7.99 -7.69
N GLU A 114 -10.55 -8.71 -7.54
CA GLU A 114 -10.53 -10.16 -7.25
C GLU A 114 -10.47 -10.46 -5.75
N HIS A 115 -9.89 -9.54 -4.96
CA HIS A 115 -9.63 -9.69 -3.54
C HIS A 115 -10.40 -8.62 -2.75
N GLY A 116 -11.62 -8.95 -2.33
CA GLY A 116 -12.43 -8.09 -1.48
C GLY A 116 -11.84 -7.97 -0.07
N PHE A 117 -12.14 -6.88 0.62
CA PHE A 117 -11.70 -6.63 2.00
C PHE A 117 -12.86 -6.86 2.97
N PRO A 118 -12.90 -7.97 3.73
CA PRO A 118 -14.04 -8.34 4.57
C PRO A 118 -14.22 -7.41 5.77
N ALA A 119 -13.13 -6.80 6.26
CA ALA A 119 -13.13 -5.93 7.44
C ALA A 119 -13.42 -4.44 7.15
N ALA A 120 -14.00 -4.11 5.98
CA ALA A 120 -14.13 -2.73 5.50
C ALA A 120 -14.80 -1.75 6.51
N ASP A 121 -15.78 -2.22 7.30
CA ASP A 121 -16.49 -1.40 8.29
C ASP A 121 -15.97 -1.57 9.72
N SER A 122 -14.98 -2.43 9.93
CA SER A 122 -14.35 -2.69 11.25
C SER A 122 -12.89 -2.22 11.32
N THR A 123 -12.38 -1.58 10.29
CA THR A 123 -11.00 -1.07 10.24
C THR A 123 -10.74 -0.05 11.34
N ASP A 124 -9.67 -0.28 12.11
CA ASP A 124 -9.23 0.65 13.15
C ASP A 124 -8.53 1.87 12.51
N VAL A 125 -9.20 3.00 12.56
CA VAL A 125 -8.71 4.27 11.98
C VAL A 125 -8.80 5.40 12.98
N VAL A 126 -7.89 6.34 12.85
CA VAL A 126 -7.83 7.57 13.65
C VAL A 126 -8.08 8.80 12.79
N PRO A 127 -8.75 9.85 13.32
CA PRO A 127 -8.96 11.09 12.59
C PRO A 127 -7.65 11.77 12.19
N VAL A 128 -7.58 12.25 10.95
CA VAL A 128 -6.45 13.03 10.46
C VAL A 128 -6.71 14.51 10.77
N THR A 129 -5.87 15.09 11.61
CA THR A 129 -5.90 16.53 11.87
C THR A 129 -4.82 17.20 11.02
N ALA A 130 -5.20 18.22 10.27
CA ALA A 130 -4.22 19.03 9.52
C ALA A 130 -3.23 19.65 10.48
N ALA A 131 -1.94 19.34 10.31
CA ALA A 131 -0.85 19.84 11.13
C ALA A 131 0.46 19.87 10.32
N GLY A 132 1.30 20.87 10.61
CA GLY A 132 2.60 20.99 9.96
C GLY A 132 2.49 21.04 8.43
N SER A 133 3.15 20.10 7.78
CA SER A 133 3.24 19.98 6.34
C SER A 133 2.15 19.09 5.71
N LEU A 134 1.30 18.44 6.53
CA LEU A 134 0.13 17.68 6.08
C LEU A 134 -1.14 18.50 6.24
N LEU A 135 -1.81 18.75 5.12
CA LEU A 135 -3.12 19.39 5.07
C LEU A 135 -4.20 18.35 4.77
N THR A 136 -5.44 18.66 5.13
CA THR A 136 -6.62 17.86 4.80
C THR A 136 -7.62 18.70 4.00
N GLU A 137 -8.22 18.12 2.96
CA GLU A 137 -9.28 18.78 2.19
C GLU A 137 -10.59 18.87 2.98
N ARG A 138 -10.82 17.90 3.88
CA ARG A 138 -11.99 17.79 4.75
C ARG A 138 -11.53 17.43 6.17
N ASN A 139 -12.38 17.68 7.16
CA ASN A 139 -12.09 17.44 8.57
C ASN A 139 -12.49 16.02 9.06
N ASP A 140 -13.14 15.25 8.20
CA ASP A 140 -13.68 13.90 8.49
C ASP A 140 -12.81 12.78 7.93
N LEU A 141 -11.61 13.09 7.44
CA LEU A 141 -10.68 12.08 6.93
C LEU A 141 -10.04 11.31 8.08
N SER A 142 -9.89 10.00 7.88
CA SER A 142 -9.27 9.09 8.85
C SER A 142 -8.32 8.12 8.14
N LEU A 143 -7.27 7.68 8.83
CA LEU A 143 -6.30 6.69 8.36
C LEU A 143 -5.99 5.71 9.49
N ALA A 144 -5.50 4.53 9.16
CA ALA A 144 -4.85 3.66 10.14
C ALA A 144 -3.63 4.37 10.74
N GLN A 145 -3.41 4.23 12.05
CA GLN A 145 -2.37 4.96 12.77
C GLN A 145 -0.96 4.83 12.16
N PRO A 146 -0.51 3.64 11.69
CA PRO A 146 0.80 3.53 11.04
C PRO A 146 0.90 4.35 9.74
N ALA A 147 -0.14 4.34 8.92
CA ALA A 147 -0.20 5.10 7.68
C ALA A 147 -0.22 6.62 7.95
N LEU A 148 -0.97 7.08 8.95
CA LEU A 148 -0.99 8.48 9.34
C LEU A 148 0.38 8.97 9.83
N SER A 149 1.05 8.19 10.68
CA SER A 149 2.39 8.53 11.17
C SER A 149 3.41 8.63 10.02
N ALA A 150 3.37 7.67 9.10
CA ALA A 150 4.23 7.63 7.93
C ALA A 150 3.94 8.77 6.94
N LEU A 151 2.65 9.07 6.70
CA LEU A 151 2.24 10.16 5.82
C LEU A 151 2.64 11.53 6.37
N SER A 152 2.55 11.72 7.68
CA SER A 152 3.00 12.96 8.33
C SER A 152 4.51 13.17 8.14
N ALA A 153 5.31 12.11 8.31
CA ALA A 153 6.74 12.17 8.09
C ALA A 153 7.11 12.41 6.60
N LEU A 154 6.37 11.79 5.67
CA LEU A 154 6.52 12.02 4.23
C LEU A 154 6.19 13.49 3.87
N ALA A 155 5.13 14.04 4.46
CA ALA A 155 4.73 15.43 4.23
C ALA A 155 5.79 16.43 4.72
N GLU A 156 6.40 16.18 5.88
CA GLU A 156 7.52 17.00 6.38
C GLU A 156 8.71 16.95 5.40
N ALA A 157 9.13 15.76 4.98
CA ALA A 157 10.23 15.62 4.03
C ALA A 157 9.93 16.26 2.66
N PHE A 158 8.67 16.17 2.19
CA PHE A 158 8.24 16.84 0.97
C PHE A 158 8.33 18.37 1.14
N SER A 159 7.89 18.90 2.26
CA SER A 159 7.95 20.33 2.54
C SER A 159 9.40 20.84 2.65
N GLU A 160 10.27 20.11 3.31
CA GLU A 160 11.70 20.41 3.34
C GLU A 160 12.31 20.41 1.93
N ARG A 161 11.99 19.41 1.13
CA ARG A 161 12.49 19.24 -0.24
C ARG A 161 12.04 20.38 -1.17
N THR A 162 10.83 20.89 -0.98
CA THR A 162 10.21 21.90 -1.86
C THR A 162 10.45 23.33 -1.36
N GLY A 163 10.93 23.51 -0.14
CA GLY A 163 11.09 24.81 0.50
C GLY A 163 9.76 25.43 0.94
N GLY A 164 8.80 24.58 1.37
CA GLY A 164 7.57 24.99 2.05
C GLY A 164 6.25 24.60 1.40
N ASP A 165 6.25 23.87 0.27
CA ASP A 165 5.03 23.29 -0.26
C ASP A 165 4.56 22.15 0.65
N ARG A 166 3.25 21.89 0.71
CA ARG A 166 2.66 20.94 1.64
C ARG A 166 1.88 19.87 0.91
N LEU A 167 1.81 18.66 1.44
CA LEU A 167 0.91 17.63 0.95
C LEU A 167 -0.51 17.90 1.45
N LEU A 168 -1.49 17.69 0.55
CA LEU A 168 -2.91 17.82 0.82
C LEU A 168 -3.57 16.44 0.67
N LEU A 169 -4.04 15.87 1.78
CA LEU A 169 -4.81 14.64 1.79
C LEU A 169 -6.23 14.95 1.32
N THR A 170 -6.64 14.36 0.20
CA THR A 170 -7.92 14.61 -0.46
C THR A 170 -8.92 13.50 -0.22
N SER A 171 -8.46 12.25 -0.04
CA SER A 171 -9.26 11.09 0.31
C SER A 171 -8.44 10.13 1.16
N ALA A 172 -9.12 9.38 2.03
CA ALA A 172 -8.49 8.44 2.96
C ALA A 172 -9.44 7.26 3.21
N TYR A 173 -9.61 6.77 4.43
CA TYR A 173 -10.54 5.70 4.76
C TYR A 173 -11.95 5.99 4.25
N ARG A 174 -12.59 4.95 3.71
CA ARG A 174 -13.99 4.96 3.25
C ARG A 174 -14.72 3.75 3.82
N THR A 175 -15.89 3.95 4.40
CA THR A 175 -16.82 2.86 4.75
C THR A 175 -17.41 2.22 3.49
N LEU A 176 -18.01 1.04 3.63
CA LEU A 176 -18.76 0.39 2.54
C LEU A 176 -19.87 1.31 2.02
N GLU A 177 -20.64 1.93 2.93
CA GLU A 177 -21.74 2.84 2.57
C GLU A 177 -21.23 4.07 1.78
N TYR A 178 -20.12 4.67 2.22
CA TYR A 178 -19.52 5.80 1.51
C TYR A 178 -19.06 5.40 0.10
N GLN A 179 -18.40 4.26 -0.03
CA GLN A 179 -17.94 3.74 -1.34
C GLN A 179 -19.13 3.41 -2.25
N GLN A 180 -20.22 2.87 -1.72
CA GLN A 180 -21.46 2.65 -2.47
C GLN A 180 -22.00 3.97 -3.02
N GLY A 181 -22.06 5.02 -2.19
CA GLY A 181 -22.46 6.35 -2.63
C GLY A 181 -21.59 6.90 -3.78
N VAL A 182 -20.26 6.76 -3.66
CA VAL A 182 -19.34 7.18 -4.72
C VAL A 182 -19.60 6.42 -6.02
N TYR A 183 -19.82 5.12 -5.93
CA TYR A 183 -20.10 4.26 -7.08
C TYR A 183 -21.44 4.63 -7.75
N ASP A 184 -22.50 4.77 -6.97
CA ASP A 184 -23.85 5.10 -7.45
C ASP A 184 -23.89 6.50 -8.09
N ASP A 185 -23.25 7.49 -7.48
CA ASP A 185 -23.16 8.85 -8.02
C ASP A 185 -22.41 8.87 -9.36
N TYR A 186 -21.33 8.07 -9.47
CA TYR A 186 -20.60 7.95 -10.72
C TYR A 186 -21.44 7.25 -11.80
N ALA A 187 -22.15 6.18 -11.43
CA ALA A 187 -23.05 5.47 -12.33
C ALA A 187 -24.22 6.36 -12.81
N ALA A 188 -24.77 7.18 -11.92
CA ALA A 188 -25.83 8.13 -12.27
C ALA A 188 -25.33 9.23 -13.22
N ALA A 189 -24.07 9.68 -13.06
CA ALA A 189 -23.51 10.75 -13.88
C ALA A 189 -23.00 10.26 -15.26
N TYR A 190 -22.41 9.07 -15.32
CA TYR A 190 -21.65 8.59 -16.49
C TYR A 190 -22.11 7.22 -17.01
N GLY A 191 -23.07 6.57 -16.33
CA GLY A 191 -23.58 5.25 -16.67
C GLY A 191 -22.84 4.12 -15.97
N GLN A 192 -23.54 2.98 -15.81
CA GLN A 192 -23.07 1.79 -15.09
C GLN A 192 -21.71 1.29 -15.60
N ALA A 193 -21.57 1.14 -16.92
CA ALA A 193 -20.31 0.65 -17.51
C ALA A 193 -19.11 1.55 -17.22
N ALA A 194 -19.33 2.85 -17.02
CA ALA A 194 -18.28 3.76 -16.62
C ALA A 194 -17.95 3.61 -15.12
N ALA A 195 -18.95 3.42 -14.26
CA ALA A 195 -18.72 3.14 -12.85
C ALA A 195 -17.91 1.85 -12.68
N ASP A 196 -18.29 0.77 -13.35
CA ASP A 196 -17.57 -0.52 -13.34
C ASP A 196 -16.10 -0.41 -13.77
N ALA A 197 -15.79 0.54 -14.66
CA ALA A 197 -14.44 0.68 -15.21
C ALA A 197 -13.54 1.63 -14.39
N TYR A 198 -14.11 2.58 -13.64
CA TYR A 198 -13.34 3.67 -13.02
C TYR A 198 -13.52 3.82 -11.52
N VAL A 199 -14.46 3.12 -10.91
CA VAL A 199 -14.71 3.20 -9.47
C VAL A 199 -14.74 1.79 -8.89
N ALA A 200 -13.91 1.55 -7.90
CA ALA A 200 -13.93 0.27 -7.19
C ALA A 200 -15.33 0.00 -6.60
N ALA A 201 -15.85 -1.21 -6.79
CA ALA A 201 -17.08 -1.63 -6.15
C ALA A 201 -16.92 -1.62 -4.61
N PRO A 202 -17.98 -1.41 -3.84
CA PRO A 202 -17.94 -1.54 -2.39
C PRO A 202 -17.36 -2.89 -1.96
N GLY A 203 -16.42 -2.86 -1.02
CA GLY A 203 -15.68 -4.04 -0.57
C GLY A 203 -14.42 -4.35 -1.38
N THR A 204 -14.16 -3.69 -2.51
CA THR A 204 -12.95 -3.93 -3.33
C THR A 204 -12.04 -2.70 -3.44
N SER A 205 -12.30 -1.67 -2.64
CA SER A 205 -11.49 -0.45 -2.60
C SER A 205 -10.41 -0.53 -1.52
N GLU A 206 -9.16 -0.20 -1.86
CA GLU A 206 -8.06 -0.10 -0.88
C GLU A 206 -8.33 0.93 0.24
N HIS A 207 -9.19 1.92 -0.01
CA HIS A 207 -9.58 2.89 1.01
C HIS A 207 -10.29 2.25 2.21
N HIS A 208 -10.90 1.07 2.07
CA HIS A 208 -11.47 0.32 3.19
C HIS A 208 -10.44 -0.13 4.22
N THR A 209 -9.16 -0.25 3.83
CA THR A 209 -8.09 -0.67 4.71
C THR A 209 -7.61 0.43 5.67
N GLY A 210 -7.96 1.69 5.42
CA GLY A 210 -7.36 2.83 6.11
C GLY A 210 -5.88 3.07 5.78
N LEU A 211 -5.32 2.34 4.79
CA LEU A 211 -3.91 2.39 4.39
C LEU A 211 -3.69 3.12 3.06
N ALA A 212 -4.76 3.51 2.37
CA ALA A 212 -4.70 4.26 1.13
C ALA A 212 -4.92 5.75 1.37
N ALA A 213 -4.15 6.58 0.69
CA ALA A 213 -4.20 8.03 0.74
C ALA A 213 -4.16 8.63 -0.66
N ASP A 214 -5.20 9.40 -1.01
CA ASP A 214 -5.19 10.23 -2.22
C ASP A 214 -4.60 11.59 -1.89
N LEU A 215 -3.57 11.98 -2.62
CA LEU A 215 -2.77 13.16 -2.37
C LEU A 215 -2.81 14.18 -3.51
N SER A 216 -2.79 15.44 -3.13
CA SER A 216 -2.48 16.59 -3.97
C SER A 216 -1.39 17.40 -3.25
N SER A 217 -1.04 18.56 -3.75
CA SER A 217 -0.15 19.48 -3.05
C SER A 217 -0.72 20.89 -2.98
N MET A 218 -0.25 21.64 -2.01
CA MET A 218 -0.51 23.05 -1.81
C MET A 218 0.83 23.78 -1.82
N SER A 219 1.03 24.69 -2.79
CA SER A 219 2.24 25.50 -2.82
C SER A 219 2.34 26.36 -1.56
N LYS A 220 3.54 26.80 -1.23
CA LYS A 220 3.78 27.78 -0.14
C LYS A 220 2.98 29.07 -0.31
N ASP A 221 2.61 29.41 -1.53
CA ASP A 221 1.82 30.60 -1.87
C ASP A 221 0.30 30.34 -1.78
N GLY A 222 -0.12 29.12 -1.42
CA GLY A 222 -1.51 28.73 -1.21
C GLY A 222 -2.24 28.24 -2.47
N GLU A 223 -1.51 27.95 -3.56
CA GLU A 223 -2.09 27.40 -4.78
C GLU A 223 -2.14 25.88 -4.72
N ARG A 224 -3.27 25.28 -5.10
CA ARG A 224 -3.40 23.82 -5.26
C ARG A 224 -2.71 23.39 -6.55
N VAL A 225 -1.83 22.40 -6.44
CA VAL A 225 -1.11 21.81 -7.56
C VAL A 225 -1.35 20.30 -7.56
N THR A 226 -1.85 19.74 -8.66
CA THR A 226 -1.95 18.29 -8.80
C THR A 226 -0.56 17.66 -8.84
N LEU A 227 -0.39 16.50 -8.24
CA LEU A 227 0.94 15.87 -8.12
C LEU A 227 1.68 15.71 -9.45
N PRO A 228 1.05 15.27 -10.57
CA PRO A 228 1.74 15.18 -11.86
C PRO A 228 2.31 16.49 -12.38
N ASN A 229 1.73 17.62 -11.98
CA ASN A 229 2.18 18.95 -12.37
C ASN A 229 3.18 19.56 -11.38
N HIS A 230 3.43 18.88 -10.26
CA HIS A 230 4.37 19.38 -9.25
C HIS A 230 5.82 19.04 -9.66
N PRO A 231 6.77 20.00 -9.60
CA PRO A 231 8.16 19.77 -10.00
C PRO A 231 8.89 18.64 -9.23
N GLN A 232 8.44 18.35 -8.01
CA GLN A 232 9.02 17.29 -7.17
C GLN A 232 8.20 16.00 -7.19
N PHE A 233 7.30 15.80 -8.14
CA PHE A 233 6.51 14.56 -8.22
C PHE A 233 7.39 13.33 -8.47
N GLU A 234 8.40 13.43 -9.34
CA GLU A 234 9.35 12.33 -9.57
C GLU A 234 10.11 11.96 -8.29
N TRP A 235 10.49 12.94 -7.48
CA TRP A 235 11.08 12.70 -6.17
C TRP A 235 10.09 11.98 -5.26
N LEU A 236 8.85 12.43 -5.17
CA LEU A 236 7.81 11.85 -4.33
C LEU A 236 7.55 10.38 -4.68
N LYS A 237 7.45 10.04 -5.99
CA LYS A 237 7.27 8.65 -6.46
C LYS A 237 8.37 7.70 -5.99
N VAL A 238 9.62 8.17 -5.95
CA VAL A 238 10.75 7.34 -5.53
C VAL A 238 10.85 7.28 -4.01
N HIS A 239 10.69 8.42 -3.33
CA HIS A 239 10.96 8.53 -1.90
C HIS A 239 9.76 8.23 -1.00
N CYS A 240 8.54 8.07 -1.54
CA CYS A 240 7.43 7.58 -0.75
C CYS A 240 7.73 6.22 -0.09
N ALA A 241 8.56 5.38 -0.74
CA ALA A 241 8.98 4.09 -0.20
C ALA A 241 9.83 4.20 1.08
N ASP A 242 10.60 5.27 1.25
CA ASP A 242 11.38 5.53 2.47
C ASP A 242 10.47 5.75 3.70
N TYR A 243 9.19 6.01 3.45
CA TYR A 243 8.12 6.20 4.44
C TYR A 243 7.09 5.06 4.43
N GLY A 244 7.32 3.99 3.66
CA GLY A 244 6.47 2.82 3.61
C GLY A 244 5.30 2.90 2.64
N PHE A 245 5.26 3.91 1.77
CA PHE A 245 4.24 4.04 0.73
C PHE A 245 4.74 3.58 -0.63
N ILE A 246 3.82 3.12 -1.46
CA ILE A 246 4.05 2.88 -2.89
C ILE A 246 3.07 3.74 -3.70
N LEU A 247 3.47 4.17 -4.91
CA LEU A 247 2.53 4.63 -5.92
C LEU A 247 1.78 3.40 -6.44
N ARG A 248 0.53 3.25 -6.03
CA ARG A 248 -0.21 1.99 -6.14
C ARG A 248 -0.54 1.59 -7.57
N TYR A 249 -0.92 2.56 -8.39
CA TYR A 249 -1.36 2.35 -9.77
C TYR A 249 -0.44 3.12 -10.73
N PRO A 250 0.77 2.59 -10.99
CA PRO A 250 1.74 3.25 -11.86
C PRO A 250 1.35 3.16 -13.33
N PRO A 251 1.86 4.06 -14.21
CA PRO A 251 1.57 4.00 -15.64
C PRO A 251 2.08 2.69 -16.24
N GLU A 252 1.42 2.23 -17.32
CA GLU A 252 1.77 1.04 -18.09
C GLU A 252 1.58 -0.30 -17.35
N LYS A 253 0.92 -0.29 -16.18
CA LYS A 253 0.60 -1.47 -15.37
C LYS A 253 -0.91 -1.75 -15.25
N GLU A 254 -1.75 -1.07 -16.00
CA GLU A 254 -3.21 -1.21 -16.00
C GLU A 254 -3.68 -2.64 -16.33
N ASN A 255 -2.89 -3.37 -17.13
CA ASN A 255 -3.17 -4.77 -17.44
C ASN A 255 -2.94 -5.73 -16.27
N ILE A 256 -2.31 -5.29 -15.19
CA ILE A 256 -2.03 -6.07 -13.98
C ILE A 256 -2.92 -5.58 -12.85
N THR A 257 -2.96 -4.28 -12.62
CA THR A 257 -3.72 -3.67 -11.51
C THR A 257 -5.22 -3.55 -11.83
N HIS A 258 -5.60 -3.62 -13.11
CA HIS A 258 -6.95 -3.36 -13.63
C HIS A 258 -7.52 -1.98 -13.26
N VAL A 259 -6.63 -1.07 -12.83
CA VAL A 259 -6.94 0.33 -12.52
C VAL A 259 -6.07 1.22 -13.41
N ALA A 260 -6.64 2.27 -13.95
CA ALA A 260 -5.93 3.27 -14.73
C ALA A 260 -4.85 3.96 -13.89
N TYR A 261 -3.89 4.62 -14.54
CA TYR A 261 -2.86 5.38 -13.85
C TYR A 261 -3.45 6.42 -12.90
N GLU A 262 -3.16 6.28 -11.61
CA GLU A 262 -3.62 7.19 -10.55
C GLU A 262 -2.43 7.84 -9.82
N PRO A 263 -1.92 8.97 -10.30
CA PRO A 263 -0.75 9.63 -9.70
C PRO A 263 -0.98 10.19 -8.29
N TRP A 264 -2.20 10.19 -7.82
CA TRP A 264 -2.58 10.66 -6.49
C TRP A 264 -2.67 9.54 -5.45
N HIS A 265 -2.84 8.26 -5.86
CA HIS A 265 -3.15 7.15 -4.98
C HIS A 265 -1.89 6.48 -4.46
N PHE A 266 -1.66 6.61 -3.15
CA PHE A 266 -0.54 6.00 -2.43
C PHE A 266 -1.04 4.98 -1.44
N ARG A 267 -0.43 3.77 -1.44
CA ARG A 267 -0.74 2.70 -0.51
C ARG A 267 0.41 2.49 0.48
N TYR A 268 0.08 2.48 1.77
CA TYR A 268 1.03 2.13 2.83
C TYR A 268 1.14 0.61 2.97
N ILE A 269 2.37 0.10 2.94
CA ILE A 269 2.70 -1.33 3.08
C ILE A 269 3.89 -1.58 4.03
N GLY A 270 4.37 -0.54 4.74
CA GLY A 270 5.57 -0.60 5.58
C GLY A 270 6.86 -0.35 4.78
N LYS A 271 7.86 0.18 5.47
CA LYS A 271 9.12 0.62 4.83
C LYS A 271 9.88 -0.51 4.16
N GLU A 272 9.90 -1.66 4.80
CA GLU A 272 10.64 -2.86 4.38
C GLU A 272 10.08 -3.40 3.06
N ASN A 273 8.76 -3.54 3.01
CA ASN A 273 8.03 -4.01 1.83
C ASN A 273 8.05 -2.96 0.71
N ALA A 274 7.90 -1.68 1.05
CA ALA A 274 7.97 -0.59 0.08
C ALA A 274 9.37 -0.47 -0.55
N ALA A 275 10.44 -0.68 0.25
CA ALA A 275 11.81 -0.74 -0.27
C ALA A 275 12.00 -1.91 -1.24
N ALA A 276 11.44 -3.09 -0.92
CA ALA A 276 11.48 -4.25 -1.81
C ALA A 276 10.71 -4.01 -3.11
N VAL A 277 9.49 -3.48 -3.03
CA VAL A 277 8.67 -3.13 -4.21
C VAL A 277 9.40 -2.11 -5.10
N ARG A 278 9.98 -1.06 -4.51
CA ARG A 278 10.79 -0.07 -5.25
C ARG A 278 11.98 -0.72 -5.96
N ALA A 279 12.72 -1.58 -5.25
CA ALA A 279 13.89 -2.25 -5.79
C ALA A 279 13.55 -3.22 -6.93
N LEU A 280 12.41 -3.92 -6.82
CA LEU A 280 11.91 -4.82 -7.85
C LEU A 280 11.27 -4.08 -9.04
N GLY A 281 10.76 -2.87 -8.83
CA GLY A 281 10.06 -2.10 -9.87
C GLY A 281 8.75 -2.73 -10.33
N ILE A 282 8.01 -3.38 -9.42
CA ILE A 282 6.80 -4.15 -9.68
C ILE A 282 5.57 -3.56 -8.96
N THR A 283 4.37 -3.99 -9.35
CA THR A 283 3.12 -3.62 -8.67
C THR A 283 2.94 -4.40 -7.37
N PHE A 284 1.93 -4.04 -6.60
CA PHE A 284 1.63 -4.74 -5.34
C PHE A 284 1.12 -6.16 -5.61
N GLU A 285 0.33 -6.38 -6.67
CA GLU A 285 -0.08 -7.70 -7.14
C GLU A 285 1.13 -8.59 -7.48
N GLU A 286 2.04 -8.06 -8.31
CA GLU A 286 3.28 -8.76 -8.69
C GLU A 286 4.16 -9.04 -7.47
N TYR A 287 4.15 -8.16 -6.46
CA TYR A 287 4.92 -8.34 -5.23
C TYR A 287 4.37 -9.46 -4.35
N ILE A 288 3.06 -9.52 -4.13
CA ILE A 288 2.43 -10.62 -3.38
C ILE A 288 2.72 -11.96 -4.05
N GLU A 289 2.57 -12.04 -5.37
CA GLU A 289 2.90 -13.25 -6.13
C GLU A 289 4.40 -13.59 -6.06
N TYR A 290 5.30 -12.59 -6.15
CA TYR A 290 6.74 -12.78 -6.04
C TYR A 290 7.14 -13.41 -4.69
N LEU A 291 6.48 -12.98 -3.60
CA LEU A 291 6.76 -13.48 -2.25
C LEU A 291 6.38 -14.96 -2.06
N ARG A 292 5.50 -15.54 -2.89
CA ARG A 292 5.18 -16.98 -2.86
C ARG A 292 6.40 -17.86 -3.14
N GLY A 293 7.42 -17.32 -3.82
CA GLY A 293 8.70 -18.00 -4.04
C GLY A 293 9.66 -17.96 -2.83
N PHE A 294 9.27 -17.30 -1.74
CA PHE A 294 10.07 -17.13 -0.53
C PHE A 294 9.30 -17.68 0.66
N THR A 295 9.59 -18.91 1.05
CA THR A 295 8.93 -19.60 2.16
C THR A 295 9.96 -20.08 3.18
N PRO A 296 9.54 -20.39 4.41
CA PRO A 296 10.44 -20.94 5.43
C PRO A 296 11.24 -22.17 4.97
N GLU A 297 10.69 -22.97 4.07
CA GLU A 297 11.27 -24.23 3.59
C GLU A 297 12.24 -24.03 2.40
N THR A 298 12.14 -22.88 1.71
CA THR A 298 12.94 -22.63 0.50
C THR A 298 14.03 -21.59 0.74
N LYS A 299 13.65 -20.35 0.73
CA LYS A 299 14.53 -19.18 0.94
C LYS A 299 13.68 -18.01 1.40
N LEU A 300 14.30 -17.04 2.05
CA LEU A 300 13.69 -15.78 2.48
C LEU A 300 14.20 -14.64 1.61
N LEU A 301 13.33 -13.69 1.27
CA LEU A 301 13.78 -12.45 0.63
C LEU A 301 14.55 -11.63 1.66
N HIS A 302 15.80 -11.28 1.35
CA HIS A 302 16.62 -10.42 2.20
C HIS A 302 16.65 -9.00 1.66
N VAL A 303 16.27 -8.03 2.50
CA VAL A 303 16.34 -6.59 2.25
C VAL A 303 17.43 -6.01 3.17
N PRO A 304 18.68 -5.85 2.68
CA PRO A 304 19.80 -5.43 3.52
C PRO A 304 19.67 -4.00 4.05
N SER A 305 18.94 -3.14 3.31
CA SER A 305 18.76 -1.74 3.67
C SER A 305 17.43 -1.21 3.13
N LEU A 306 16.80 -0.33 3.91
CA LEU A 306 15.60 0.40 3.47
C LEU A 306 15.87 1.38 2.31
N SER A 307 17.14 1.65 2.00
CA SER A 307 17.53 2.44 0.83
C SER A 307 17.69 1.62 -0.45
N ALA A 308 17.38 0.30 -0.42
CA ALA A 308 17.40 -0.54 -1.63
C ALA A 308 16.55 0.11 -2.75
N ALA A 309 17.14 0.29 -3.90
CA ALA A 309 16.53 0.99 -5.03
C ALA A 309 16.51 0.15 -6.32
N LYS A 310 17.23 -0.97 -6.34
CA LYS A 310 17.37 -1.86 -7.48
C LYS A 310 17.34 -3.32 -7.05
N LEU A 311 16.98 -4.20 -7.98
CA LEU A 311 16.94 -5.64 -7.72
C LEU A 311 18.29 -6.19 -7.18
N GLU A 312 19.41 -5.67 -7.66
CA GLU A 312 20.76 -6.06 -7.19
C GLU A 312 21.04 -5.68 -5.73
N ASP A 313 20.24 -4.78 -5.15
CA ASP A 313 20.33 -4.40 -3.74
C ASP A 313 19.61 -5.41 -2.82
N LEU A 314 18.88 -6.36 -3.38
CA LEU A 314 18.17 -7.40 -2.65
C LEU A 314 18.96 -8.70 -2.66
N GLY A 315 18.75 -9.51 -1.62
CA GLY A 315 19.38 -10.81 -1.48
C GLY A 315 18.38 -11.93 -1.16
N SER A 316 18.92 -13.08 -0.83
CA SER A 316 18.17 -14.18 -0.27
C SER A 316 18.90 -14.77 0.93
N ALA A 317 18.15 -15.36 1.87
CA ALA A 317 18.67 -16.01 3.06
C ALA A 317 17.95 -17.33 3.30
N GLU A 318 18.53 -18.18 4.12
CA GLU A 318 17.91 -19.40 4.64
C GLU A 318 17.68 -19.25 6.15
N PHE A 319 16.66 -19.90 6.70
CA PHE A 319 16.45 -19.90 8.14
C PHE A 319 17.62 -20.45 8.95
N SER A 320 18.37 -21.35 8.33
CA SER A 320 19.58 -21.96 8.92
C SER A 320 20.79 -21.03 8.93
N ALA A 321 20.79 -19.97 8.09
CA ALA A 321 21.92 -19.07 7.87
C ALA A 321 21.42 -17.65 7.56
N LEU A 322 20.85 -17.00 8.59
CA LEU A 322 20.35 -15.63 8.47
C LEU A 322 21.52 -14.63 8.44
N PRO A 323 21.36 -13.52 7.70
CA PRO A 323 22.28 -12.40 7.73
C PRO A 323 22.36 -11.75 9.11
N ASP A 324 23.46 -11.01 9.36
CA ASP A 324 23.66 -10.30 10.64
C ASP A 324 22.79 -9.06 10.81
N SER A 325 22.17 -8.56 9.73
CA SER A 325 21.38 -7.33 9.74
C SER A 325 20.47 -7.23 8.52
N GLY A 326 19.56 -6.26 8.55
CA GLY A 326 18.57 -6.02 7.51
C GLY A 326 17.23 -6.67 7.86
N TYR A 327 16.44 -6.98 6.85
CA TYR A 327 15.11 -7.57 7.00
C TYR A 327 15.02 -8.84 6.17
N VAL A 328 14.30 -9.83 6.68
CA VAL A 328 13.86 -10.98 5.90
C VAL A 328 12.34 -10.95 5.77
N ILE A 329 11.88 -11.23 4.54
CA ILE A 329 10.46 -11.24 4.20
C ILE A 329 10.15 -12.58 3.54
N TYR A 330 9.04 -13.20 3.93
CA TYR A 330 8.63 -14.49 3.40
C TYR A 330 7.13 -14.73 3.56
N PHE A 331 6.62 -15.62 2.73
CA PHE A 331 5.23 -16.03 2.68
C PHE A 331 5.03 -17.36 3.42
N VAL A 332 3.98 -17.43 4.23
CA VAL A 332 3.54 -18.67 4.90
C VAL A 332 2.13 -19.00 4.39
N PRO A 333 2.00 -20.01 3.54
CA PRO A 333 0.68 -20.36 2.99
C PRO A 333 -0.26 -20.88 4.07
N THR A 334 -1.56 -20.60 3.90
CA THR A 334 -2.63 -21.22 4.67
C THR A 334 -3.35 -22.24 3.80
N ASP A 335 -3.74 -23.37 4.39
CA ASP A 335 -4.65 -24.31 3.76
C ASP A 335 -6.06 -24.09 4.34
N GLU A 336 -6.88 -23.35 3.64
CA GLU A 336 -8.27 -23.07 4.04
C GLU A 336 -9.12 -24.35 4.17
N ASN A 337 -8.70 -25.44 3.52
CA ASN A 337 -9.37 -26.75 3.56
C ASN A 337 -8.89 -27.65 4.70
N ALA A 338 -7.82 -27.26 5.41
CA ALA A 338 -7.26 -28.09 6.49
C ALA A 338 -8.16 -28.17 7.73
N GLY A 339 -9.22 -27.34 7.81
CA GLY A 339 -10.15 -27.30 8.95
C GLY A 339 -9.48 -26.84 10.26
N THR A 340 -8.33 -26.20 10.19
CA THR A 340 -7.61 -25.65 11.34
C THR A 340 -8.03 -24.21 11.58
N GLU A 341 -8.29 -23.85 12.84
CA GLU A 341 -8.63 -22.47 13.21
C GLU A 341 -7.39 -21.56 13.30
N SER A 342 -6.20 -22.14 13.42
CA SER A 342 -4.94 -21.39 13.54
C SER A 342 -3.80 -22.05 12.78
N VAL A 343 -2.82 -21.25 12.41
CA VAL A 343 -1.55 -21.66 11.79
C VAL A 343 -0.38 -21.22 12.68
N ASN A 344 0.65 -22.06 12.78
CA ASN A 344 1.89 -21.75 13.50
C ASN A 344 2.90 -21.16 12.52
N ILE A 345 3.14 -19.88 12.62
CA ILE A 345 4.08 -19.14 11.77
C ILE A 345 5.46 -19.19 12.40
N PRO A 346 6.48 -19.73 11.69
CA PRO A 346 7.86 -19.70 12.18
C PRO A 346 8.40 -18.27 12.05
N VAL A 347 9.00 -17.76 13.12
CA VAL A 347 9.65 -16.44 13.18
C VAL A 347 11.09 -16.63 13.61
N PRO A 348 12.09 -15.96 13.00
CA PRO A 348 13.50 -16.08 13.38
C PRO A 348 13.70 -15.81 14.88
N ALA A 349 14.32 -16.74 15.59
CA ALA A 349 14.49 -16.63 17.04
C ALA A 349 15.41 -15.46 17.47
N GLN A 350 16.26 -14.99 16.54
CA GLN A 350 17.23 -13.92 16.76
C GLN A 350 16.81 -12.55 16.22
N CYS A 351 15.59 -12.43 15.64
CA CYS A 351 15.13 -11.14 15.12
C CYS A 351 14.91 -10.14 16.27
N ARG A 352 15.16 -8.86 15.99
CA ARG A 352 14.92 -7.75 16.91
C ARG A 352 13.45 -7.41 17.02
N SER A 353 12.76 -7.49 15.90
CA SER A 353 11.33 -7.26 15.77
C SER A 353 10.77 -8.03 14.59
N TYR A 354 9.47 -8.27 14.60
CA TYR A 354 8.79 -8.86 13.45
C TYR A 354 7.37 -8.32 13.34
N PHE A 355 6.83 -8.46 12.15
CA PHE A 355 5.46 -8.14 11.81
C PHE A 355 4.87 -9.27 10.97
N ILE A 356 3.65 -9.69 11.29
CA ILE A 356 2.89 -10.71 10.55
C ILE A 356 1.64 -10.02 10.01
N SER A 357 1.40 -10.15 8.71
CA SER A 357 0.21 -9.62 8.04
C SER A 357 -0.44 -10.71 7.21
N GLY A 358 -1.76 -10.77 7.22
CA GLY A 358 -2.48 -11.45 6.16
C GLY A 358 -2.18 -10.81 4.81
N SER A 359 -2.15 -11.63 3.77
CA SER A 359 -1.96 -11.19 2.38
C SER A 359 -3.29 -10.94 1.66
N ASN A 360 -4.40 -11.43 2.22
CA ASN A 360 -5.70 -11.56 1.55
C ASN A 360 -5.62 -12.38 0.24
N ASP A 361 -4.58 -13.21 0.13
CA ASP A 361 -4.31 -14.08 -1.02
C ASP A 361 -3.68 -15.41 -0.55
N GLY A 362 -4.39 -16.14 0.32
CA GLY A 362 -4.11 -17.50 0.74
C GLY A 362 -2.91 -17.67 1.69
N GLY A 363 -2.57 -16.68 2.52
CA GLY A 363 -1.52 -16.85 3.52
C GLY A 363 -1.11 -15.58 4.24
N PHE A 364 -0.01 -15.70 4.97
CA PHE A 364 0.60 -14.63 5.74
C PHE A 364 1.94 -14.22 5.17
N ILE A 365 2.27 -12.95 5.32
CA ILE A 365 3.59 -12.41 5.03
C ILE A 365 4.24 -12.02 6.36
N VAL A 366 5.43 -12.52 6.58
CA VAL A 366 6.27 -12.19 7.73
C VAL A 366 7.38 -11.25 7.28
N THR A 367 7.55 -10.16 8.00
CA THR A 367 8.66 -9.23 7.86
C THR A 367 9.40 -9.21 9.19
N ALA A 368 10.66 -9.63 9.24
CA ALA A 368 11.46 -9.69 10.46
C ALA A 368 12.75 -8.89 10.31
N GLU A 369 13.06 -8.06 11.33
CA GLU A 369 14.31 -7.30 11.44
C GLU A 369 15.37 -8.16 12.12
N LEU A 370 16.56 -8.26 11.53
CA LEU A 370 17.70 -9.03 12.00
C LEU A 370 18.70 -8.21 12.81
#